data_100e37288398d830fbeedb8d7317854f
#
_entry.id   100e37288398d830fbeedb8d7317854f
#
_cell.length_a   1.000
_cell.length_b   1.000
_cell.length_c   1.000
_cell.angle_alpha   90.00
_cell.angle_beta   90.00
_cell.angle_gamma   90.00
#
_symmetry.space_group_name_H-M   'P 1'
#
loop_
_entity.id
_entity.type
_entity.pdbx_description
1 polymer ?
#
loop_
_entity_poly.entity_id
_entity_poly.type
_entity_poly.pdbx_seq_one_letter_code
_entity_poly.pdbx_strand_id
1 'polypeptide(L)'
;MSIPTYLLVDGENIDATLGMSVLGRRPEPEERPRWDRVLSFCDELSDASAGGRGADTTALFFLNATSGHMPMGFVQALMAMEYRPLPLAGSGHAEEKVVDVGIQRTLDALASRVESGQSAQVLLGSHDGDYIPQVERLLGAGAYVGVLCFREFLNAQLAGLVEYGLVIHDLEEDVDAFTSPLPRVRIIPLDEFDPLKFI
;
A
#
# COMPACT_ATOMS: atom_id res chain seq x y z
N MET A 1 17.41 -11.11 15.01
CA MET A 1 16.19 -10.30 15.29
C MET A 1 15.45 -10.19 13.98
N SER A 2 14.12 -10.32 14.00
CA SER A 2 13.30 -10.04 12.82
C SER A 2 13.39 -8.55 12.48
N ILE A 3 13.35 -8.22 11.19
CA ILE A 3 13.27 -6.82 10.76
C ILE A 3 11.78 -6.46 10.79
N PRO A 4 11.36 -5.45 11.58
CA PRO A 4 9.96 -5.08 11.64
C PRO A 4 9.47 -4.57 10.28
N THR A 5 8.29 -5.01 9.87
CA THR A 5 7.62 -4.61 8.63
C THR A 5 6.46 -3.68 8.95
N TYR A 6 6.37 -2.57 8.25
CA TYR A 6 5.31 -1.58 8.39
C TYR A 6 4.54 -1.48 7.08
N LEU A 7 3.26 -1.84 7.11
CA LEU A 7 2.33 -1.64 6.01
C LEU A 7 1.50 -0.37 6.28
N LEU A 8 1.58 0.61 5.40
CA LEU A 8 0.81 1.85 5.44
C LEU A 8 -0.16 1.85 4.27
N VAL A 9 -1.46 1.90 4.54
CA VAL A 9 -2.50 1.85 3.49
C VAL A 9 -3.23 3.17 3.38
N ASP A 10 -3.16 3.78 2.19
CA ASP A 10 -4.02 4.85 1.74
C ASP A 10 -5.25 4.25 1.05
N GLY A 11 -6.25 3.88 1.87
CA GLY A 11 -7.42 3.16 1.37
C GLY A 11 -8.27 3.98 0.40
N GLU A 12 -8.30 5.31 0.56
CA GLU A 12 -9.05 6.21 -0.33
C GLU A 12 -8.39 6.29 -1.72
N ASN A 13 -7.07 6.36 -1.78
CA ASN A 13 -6.32 6.36 -3.04
C ASN A 13 -6.47 5.02 -3.79
N ILE A 14 -6.35 3.89 -3.10
CA ILE A 14 -6.54 2.57 -3.70
C ILE A 14 -7.98 2.41 -4.24
N ASP A 15 -9.01 2.76 -3.45
CA ASP A 15 -10.42 2.64 -3.87
C ASP A 15 -10.74 3.60 -5.02
N ALA A 16 -10.22 4.82 -4.99
CA ALA A 16 -10.39 5.79 -6.07
C ALA A 16 -9.73 5.33 -7.37
N THR A 17 -8.52 4.81 -7.33
CA THR A 17 -7.83 4.29 -8.51
C THR A 17 -8.56 3.06 -9.06
N LEU A 18 -8.98 2.14 -8.20
CA LEU A 18 -9.78 0.98 -8.58
C LEU A 18 -11.06 1.43 -9.29
N GLY A 19 -11.83 2.35 -8.71
CA GLY A 19 -13.09 2.80 -9.28
C GLY A 19 -12.93 3.61 -10.56
N MET A 20 -12.12 4.67 -10.53
CA MET A 20 -12.04 5.63 -11.63
C MET A 20 -11.16 5.14 -12.78
N SER A 21 -10.03 4.50 -12.47
CA SER A 21 -9.01 4.18 -13.47
C SER A 21 -9.09 2.73 -13.95
N VAL A 22 -9.33 1.79 -13.03
CA VAL A 22 -9.36 0.36 -13.36
C VAL A 22 -10.72 -0.05 -13.92
N LEU A 23 -11.81 0.27 -13.19
CA LEU A 23 -13.17 -0.19 -13.54
C LEU A 23 -13.99 0.82 -14.33
N GLY A 24 -13.67 2.12 -14.25
CA GLY A 24 -14.46 3.21 -14.83
C GLY A 24 -15.83 3.41 -14.16
N ARG A 25 -16.06 2.84 -13.00
CA ARG A 25 -17.27 2.91 -12.18
C ARG A 25 -16.98 2.64 -10.72
N ARG A 26 -17.96 2.85 -9.85
CA ARG A 26 -17.82 2.49 -8.43
C ARG A 26 -17.62 0.97 -8.28
N PRO A 27 -16.61 0.53 -7.50
CA PRO A 27 -16.40 -0.89 -7.23
C PRO A 27 -17.54 -1.48 -6.38
N GLU A 28 -17.95 -2.69 -6.73
CA GLU A 28 -18.79 -3.50 -5.85
C GLU A 28 -17.95 -4.01 -4.66
N PRO A 29 -18.58 -4.42 -3.54
CA PRO A 29 -17.85 -4.89 -2.37
C PRO A 29 -16.88 -6.06 -2.68
N GLU A 30 -17.28 -6.96 -3.58
CA GLU A 30 -16.52 -8.16 -3.96
C GLU A 30 -15.34 -7.84 -4.88
N GLU A 31 -15.34 -6.66 -5.50
CA GLU A 31 -14.28 -6.18 -6.39
C GLU A 31 -13.20 -5.40 -5.64
N ARG A 32 -13.37 -5.20 -4.34
CA ARG A 32 -12.38 -4.51 -3.52
C ARG A 32 -11.27 -5.45 -3.06
N PRO A 33 -10.09 -4.91 -2.76
CA PRO A 33 -8.99 -5.72 -2.26
C PRO A 33 -9.36 -6.50 -1.00
N ARG A 34 -8.97 -7.75 -0.94
CA ARG A 34 -8.97 -8.59 0.23
C ARG A 34 -7.79 -8.20 1.10
N TRP A 35 -8.07 -7.34 2.07
CA TRP A 35 -7.03 -6.80 2.95
C TRP A 35 -6.36 -7.88 3.81
N ASP A 36 -7.04 -8.98 4.10
CA ASP A 36 -6.45 -10.16 4.72
C ASP A 36 -5.35 -10.79 3.86
N ARG A 37 -5.53 -10.85 2.53
CA ARG A 37 -4.50 -11.34 1.60
C ARG A 37 -3.34 -10.37 1.48
N VAL A 38 -3.62 -9.06 1.46
CA VAL A 38 -2.58 -8.02 1.46
C VAL A 38 -1.70 -8.15 2.71
N LEU A 39 -2.28 -8.37 3.89
CA LEU A 39 -1.52 -8.56 5.11
C LEU A 39 -0.71 -9.87 5.06
N SER A 40 -1.31 -10.98 4.61
CA SER A 40 -0.60 -12.25 4.46
C SER A 40 0.63 -12.14 3.54
N PHE A 41 0.50 -11.41 2.42
CA PHE A 41 1.63 -11.12 1.53
C PHE A 41 2.75 -10.35 2.24
N CYS A 42 2.39 -9.34 3.05
CA CYS A 42 3.38 -8.58 3.83
C CYS A 42 4.07 -9.45 4.89
N ASP A 43 3.32 -10.36 5.52
CA ASP A 43 3.86 -11.31 6.49
C ASP A 43 4.84 -12.30 5.83
N GLU A 44 4.52 -12.79 4.64
CA GLU A 44 5.42 -13.66 3.86
C GLU A 44 6.72 -12.94 3.49
N LEU A 45 6.66 -11.67 3.08
CA LEU A 45 7.86 -10.86 2.84
C LEU A 45 8.68 -10.64 4.11
N SER A 46 8.01 -10.39 5.23
CA SER A 46 8.64 -10.25 6.54
C SER A 46 9.35 -11.54 6.96
N ASP A 47 8.70 -12.69 6.83
CA ASP A 47 9.24 -14.00 7.16
C ASP A 47 10.42 -14.39 6.27
N ALA A 48 10.35 -14.14 4.98
CA ALA A 48 11.44 -14.40 4.04
C ALA A 48 12.71 -13.62 4.44
N SER A 49 12.54 -12.36 4.84
CA SER A 49 13.64 -11.50 5.30
C SER A 49 14.19 -11.89 6.67
N ALA A 50 13.34 -12.46 7.53
CA ALA A 50 13.72 -12.92 8.88
C ALA A 50 14.30 -14.35 8.90
N GLY A 51 14.32 -15.05 7.77
CA GLY A 51 14.74 -16.45 7.70
C GLY A 51 13.77 -17.39 8.43
N GLY A 52 12.45 -17.13 8.34
CA GLY A 52 11.38 -17.99 8.90
C GLY A 52 11.21 -17.88 10.42
N ARG A 53 11.45 -16.71 11.01
CA ARG A 53 11.37 -16.50 12.48
C ARG A 53 10.03 -15.93 12.97
N GLY A 54 9.03 -15.87 12.13
CA GLY A 54 7.71 -15.29 12.40
C GLY A 54 7.62 -13.83 11.94
N ALA A 55 6.47 -13.49 11.37
CA ALA A 55 6.18 -12.14 10.88
C ALA A 55 6.12 -11.14 12.04
N ASP A 56 6.64 -9.94 11.81
CA ASP A 56 6.55 -8.79 12.71
C ASP A 56 6.01 -7.60 11.91
N THR A 57 4.78 -7.78 11.37
CA THR A 57 4.13 -6.78 10.54
C THR A 57 3.20 -5.89 11.37
N THR A 58 3.39 -4.59 11.27
CA THR A 58 2.46 -3.58 11.78
C THR A 58 1.70 -2.97 10.61
N ALA A 59 0.40 -3.29 10.50
CA ALA A 59 -0.45 -2.81 9.43
C ALA A 59 -1.29 -1.60 9.88
N LEU A 60 -1.07 -0.45 9.25
CA LEU A 60 -1.73 0.82 9.53
C LEU A 60 -2.67 1.17 8.37
N PHE A 61 -3.95 1.36 8.65
CA PHE A 61 -4.95 1.75 7.66
C PHE A 61 -5.44 3.17 7.96
N PHE A 62 -5.08 4.12 7.11
CA PHE A 62 -5.40 5.53 7.30
C PHE A 62 -6.80 5.84 6.75
N LEU A 63 -7.59 6.58 7.52
CA LEU A 63 -8.97 6.92 7.21
C LEU A 63 -9.22 8.40 7.49
N ASN A 64 -9.94 9.05 6.58
CA ASN A 64 -10.38 10.43 6.80
C ASN A 64 -11.65 10.44 7.65
N ALA A 65 -11.55 10.96 8.86
CA ALA A 65 -12.64 11.11 9.82
C ALA A 65 -13.14 12.55 9.96
N THR A 66 -12.71 13.48 9.10
CA THR A 66 -13.04 14.91 9.20
C THR A 66 -14.55 15.18 9.16
N SER A 67 -15.32 14.37 8.40
CA SER A 67 -16.79 14.49 8.34
C SER A 67 -17.52 14.00 9.59
N GLY A 68 -16.82 13.33 10.51
CA GLY A 68 -17.42 12.64 11.66
C GLY A 68 -18.15 11.34 11.31
N HIS A 69 -18.24 10.97 10.04
CA HIS A 69 -18.85 9.72 9.61
C HIS A 69 -17.78 8.66 9.38
N MET A 70 -17.88 7.56 10.13
CA MET A 70 -16.97 6.43 10.02
C MET A 70 -17.72 5.18 9.57
N PRO A 71 -17.18 4.44 8.58
CA PRO A 71 -17.76 3.17 8.16
C PRO A 71 -17.45 2.09 9.21
N MET A 72 -18.17 2.09 10.34
CA MET A 72 -17.82 1.27 11.50
C MET A 72 -17.75 -0.23 11.19
N GLY A 73 -18.58 -0.75 10.27
CA GLY A 73 -18.47 -2.15 9.84
C GLY A 73 -17.14 -2.46 9.18
N PHE A 74 -16.63 -1.55 8.37
CA PHE A 74 -15.31 -1.69 7.75
C PHE A 74 -14.17 -1.54 8.77
N VAL A 75 -14.29 -0.59 9.69
CA VAL A 75 -13.31 -0.42 10.78
C VAL A 75 -13.22 -1.69 11.63
N GLN A 76 -14.36 -2.29 11.99
CA GLN A 76 -14.40 -3.55 12.75
C GLN A 76 -13.79 -4.71 11.94
N ALA A 77 -14.05 -4.78 10.62
CA ALA A 77 -13.45 -5.78 9.75
C ALA A 77 -11.93 -5.64 9.68
N LEU A 78 -11.40 -4.41 9.57
CA LEU A 78 -9.96 -4.13 9.59
C LEU A 78 -9.33 -4.60 10.91
N MET A 79 -9.96 -4.29 12.05
CA MET A 79 -9.47 -4.73 13.37
C MET A 79 -9.48 -6.26 13.50
N ALA A 80 -10.50 -6.93 12.96
CA ALA A 80 -10.58 -8.39 12.95
C ALA A 80 -9.50 -9.05 12.08
N MET A 81 -8.98 -8.32 11.08
CA MET A 81 -7.85 -8.72 10.24
C MET A 81 -6.49 -8.20 10.77
N GLU A 82 -6.43 -7.77 12.04
CA GLU A 82 -5.21 -7.29 12.71
C GLU A 82 -4.61 -5.97 12.15
N TYR A 83 -5.38 -5.24 11.33
CA TYR A 83 -5.03 -3.87 11.01
C TYR A 83 -5.28 -2.92 12.19
N ARG A 84 -4.50 -1.84 12.24
CA ARG A 84 -4.73 -0.70 13.13
C ARG A 84 -5.36 0.44 12.32
N PRO A 85 -6.69 0.63 12.37
CA PRO A 85 -7.34 1.76 11.73
C PRO A 85 -6.91 3.06 12.41
N LEU A 86 -6.50 4.03 11.62
CA LEU A 86 -6.08 5.35 12.06
C LEU A 86 -7.04 6.41 11.50
N PRO A 87 -8.16 6.69 12.19
CA PRO A 87 -9.08 7.75 11.80
C PRO A 87 -8.45 9.11 12.13
N LEU A 88 -8.15 9.89 11.11
CA LEU A 88 -7.57 11.21 11.22
C LEU A 88 -8.62 12.27 10.92
N ALA A 89 -8.70 13.31 11.75
CA ALA A 89 -9.57 14.45 11.53
C ALA A 89 -8.74 15.73 11.35
N GLY A 90 -9.10 16.50 10.33
CA GLY A 90 -8.52 17.81 10.09
C GLY A 90 -9.29 18.94 10.80
N SER A 91 -8.89 20.17 10.48
CA SER A 91 -9.50 21.39 11.04
C SER A 91 -10.91 21.71 10.50
N GLY A 92 -11.45 20.85 9.63
CA GLY A 92 -12.78 21.00 9.02
C GLY A 92 -12.78 21.74 7.67
N HIS A 93 -11.62 22.05 7.11
CA HIS A 93 -11.51 22.56 5.74
C HIS A 93 -11.64 21.37 4.76
N ALA A 94 -12.53 21.51 3.78
CA ALA A 94 -12.88 20.42 2.85
C ALA A 94 -11.72 19.92 1.96
N GLU A 95 -10.65 20.69 1.84
CA GLU A 95 -9.47 20.38 1.02
C GLU A 95 -8.30 19.80 1.83
N GLU A 96 -8.48 19.54 3.13
CA GLU A 96 -7.37 19.08 3.97
C GLU A 96 -7.07 17.59 3.71
N LYS A 97 -5.89 17.34 3.19
CA LYS A 97 -5.37 16.00 2.87
C LYS A 97 -4.87 15.29 4.14
N VAL A 98 -5.77 15.02 5.09
CA VAL A 98 -5.40 14.47 6.40
C VAL A 98 -4.75 13.09 6.32
N VAL A 99 -5.18 12.25 5.38
CA VAL A 99 -4.62 10.92 5.15
C VAL A 99 -3.20 11.03 4.63
N ASP A 100 -2.99 11.84 3.58
CA ASP A 100 -1.67 12.06 2.98
C ASP A 100 -0.68 12.57 4.03
N VAL A 101 -1.06 13.59 4.79
CA VAL A 101 -0.21 14.15 5.87
C VAL A 101 0.06 13.11 6.96
N GLY A 102 -0.92 12.29 7.32
CA GLY A 102 -0.76 11.21 8.28
C GLY A 102 0.27 10.17 7.83
N ILE A 103 0.18 9.75 6.57
CA ILE A 103 1.13 8.81 5.96
C ILE A 103 2.52 9.44 5.85
N GLN A 104 2.64 10.67 5.34
CA GLN A 104 3.91 11.38 5.23
C GLN A 104 4.63 11.47 6.57
N ARG A 105 3.92 11.87 7.64
CA ARG A 105 4.49 11.94 9.00
C ARG A 105 4.94 10.59 9.52
N THR A 106 4.22 9.52 9.20
CA THR A 106 4.58 8.15 9.60
C THR A 106 5.82 7.69 8.84
N LEU A 107 5.90 7.93 7.54
CA LEU A 107 7.08 7.63 6.72
C LEU A 107 8.30 8.42 7.20
N ASP A 108 8.16 9.70 7.54
CA ASP A 108 9.24 10.53 8.10
C ASP A 108 9.73 10.00 9.46
N ALA A 109 8.81 9.54 10.31
CA ALA A 109 9.17 8.92 11.59
C ALA A 109 9.93 7.60 11.39
N LEU A 110 9.50 6.77 10.44
CA LEU A 110 10.20 5.53 10.08
C LEU A 110 11.59 5.81 9.49
N ALA A 111 11.70 6.80 8.60
CA ALA A 111 13.00 7.21 8.04
C ALA A 111 13.97 7.65 9.15
N SER A 112 13.50 8.44 10.12
CA SER A 112 14.31 8.88 11.26
C SER A 112 14.79 7.70 12.14
N ARG A 113 13.95 6.67 12.29
CA ARG A 113 14.36 5.43 13.00
C ARG A 113 15.43 4.67 12.25
N VAL A 114 15.30 4.54 10.92
CA VAL A 114 16.30 3.85 10.08
C VAL A 114 17.62 4.62 10.09
N GLU A 115 17.59 5.94 9.95
CA GLU A 115 18.75 6.82 10.05
C GLU A 115 19.47 6.71 11.40
N SER A 116 18.74 6.39 12.48
CA SER A 116 19.31 6.14 13.81
C SER A 116 19.85 4.73 14.00
N GLY A 117 19.89 3.91 12.95
CA GLY A 117 20.48 2.56 12.95
C GLY A 117 19.49 1.42 13.23
N GLN A 118 18.18 1.67 13.25
CA GLN A 118 17.16 0.63 13.33
C GLN A 118 16.83 0.13 11.92
N SER A 119 16.74 -1.19 11.75
CA SER A 119 16.26 -1.74 10.46
C SER A 119 14.74 -1.71 10.40
N ALA A 120 14.20 -1.42 9.21
CA ALA A 120 12.76 -1.51 8.93
C ALA A 120 12.52 -1.89 7.47
N GLN A 121 11.41 -2.59 7.23
CA GLN A 121 10.80 -2.74 5.91
C GLN A 121 9.54 -1.89 5.88
N VAL A 122 9.31 -1.17 4.79
CA VAL A 122 8.15 -0.29 4.64
C VAL A 122 7.41 -0.65 3.37
N LEU A 123 6.11 -0.93 3.49
CA LEU A 123 5.21 -1.21 2.38
C LEU A 123 4.14 -0.12 2.34
N LEU A 124 3.99 0.53 1.21
CA LEU A 124 3.05 1.63 1.00
C LEU A 124 1.98 1.21 0.01
N GLY A 125 0.73 1.13 0.44
CA GLY A 125 -0.44 0.90 -0.42
C GLY A 125 -0.99 2.23 -0.95
N SER A 126 -0.45 2.73 -2.04
CA SER A 126 -0.89 3.95 -2.72
C SER A 126 -0.30 4.08 -4.12
N HIS A 127 -0.90 4.95 -4.96
CA HIS A 127 -0.40 5.32 -6.29
C HIS A 127 0.19 6.74 -6.33
N ASP A 128 0.08 7.48 -5.20
CA ASP A 128 0.31 8.91 -5.16
C ASP A 128 1.81 9.26 -5.11
N GLY A 129 2.20 10.25 -5.94
CA GLY A 129 3.54 10.82 -5.93
C GLY A 129 3.82 11.77 -4.74
N ASP A 130 2.82 12.12 -3.95
CA ASP A 130 2.99 13.02 -2.79
C ASP A 130 3.90 12.41 -1.71
N TYR A 131 4.19 11.10 -1.78
CA TYR A 131 5.08 10.37 -0.86
C TYR A 131 6.52 10.23 -1.33
N ILE A 132 6.86 10.71 -2.53
CA ILE A 132 8.20 10.57 -3.12
C ILE A 132 9.32 11.04 -2.16
N PRO A 133 9.24 12.23 -1.53
CA PRO A 133 10.32 12.71 -0.67
C PRO A 133 10.63 11.76 0.50
N GLN A 134 9.60 11.17 1.10
CA GLN A 134 9.75 10.24 2.21
C GLN A 134 10.28 8.88 1.74
N VAL A 135 9.82 8.40 0.58
CA VAL A 135 10.30 7.15 -0.02
C VAL A 135 11.78 7.27 -0.38
N GLU A 136 12.20 8.38 -1.02
CA GLU A 136 13.60 8.64 -1.33
C GLU A 136 14.47 8.66 -0.06
N ARG A 137 13.98 9.30 1.00
CA ARG A 137 14.69 9.37 2.30
C ARG A 137 14.85 7.98 2.91
N LEU A 138 13.81 7.14 2.89
CA LEU A 138 13.87 5.76 3.39
C LEU A 138 14.84 4.90 2.58
N LEU A 139 14.78 4.96 1.26
CA LEU A 139 15.70 4.25 0.37
C LEU A 139 17.16 4.70 0.61
N GLY A 140 17.38 6.02 0.70
CA GLY A 140 18.69 6.60 1.00
C GLY A 140 19.25 6.19 2.36
N ALA A 141 18.38 5.91 3.33
CA ALA A 141 18.76 5.39 4.65
C ALA A 141 19.00 3.86 4.66
N GLY A 142 18.74 3.17 3.55
CA GLY A 142 18.95 1.72 3.39
C GLY A 142 17.79 0.85 3.85
N ALA A 143 16.58 1.41 4.00
CA ALA A 143 15.39 0.63 4.26
C ALA A 143 14.97 -0.14 3.00
N TYR A 144 14.35 -1.33 3.18
CA TYR A 144 13.53 -1.91 2.12
C TYR A 144 12.24 -1.10 2.01
N VAL A 145 11.91 -0.65 0.79
CA VAL A 145 10.64 0.02 0.51
C VAL A 145 9.94 -0.65 -0.66
N GLY A 146 8.70 -1.06 -0.45
CA GLY A 146 7.80 -1.59 -1.46
C GLY A 146 6.55 -0.73 -1.62
N VAL A 147 5.99 -0.69 -2.83
CA VAL A 147 4.70 -0.07 -3.11
C VAL A 147 3.72 -1.13 -3.59
N LEU A 148 2.54 -1.18 -2.96
CA LEU A 148 1.42 -2.05 -3.35
C LEU A 148 0.42 -1.21 -4.15
N CYS A 149 0.26 -1.50 -5.43
CA CYS A 149 -0.51 -0.65 -6.34
C CYS A 149 -1.04 -1.43 -7.55
N PHE A 150 -1.85 -0.80 -8.38
CA PHE A 150 -2.03 -1.22 -9.76
C PHE A 150 -0.88 -0.60 -10.55
N ARG A 151 0.04 -1.42 -11.03
CA ARG A 151 1.32 -1.02 -11.62
C ARG A 151 1.18 0.05 -12.71
N GLU A 152 0.19 -0.08 -13.58
CA GLU A 152 -0.06 0.82 -14.69
C GLU A 152 -0.57 2.22 -14.30
N PHE A 153 -1.04 2.38 -13.07
CA PHE A 153 -1.54 3.67 -12.54
C PHE A 153 -0.63 4.30 -11.50
N LEU A 154 0.52 3.67 -11.23
CA LEU A 154 1.51 4.25 -10.32
C LEU A 154 2.07 5.55 -10.89
N ASN A 155 2.21 6.58 -10.05
CA ASN A 155 2.86 7.83 -10.43
C ASN A 155 4.23 7.55 -11.06
N ALA A 156 4.49 8.12 -12.24
CA ALA A 156 5.68 7.83 -13.04
C ALA A 156 7.01 8.20 -12.32
N GLN A 157 7.01 9.27 -11.52
CA GLN A 157 8.20 9.66 -10.76
C GLN A 157 8.44 8.69 -9.60
N LEU A 158 7.37 8.25 -8.93
CA LEU A 158 7.46 7.23 -7.89
C LEU A 158 7.95 5.89 -8.48
N ALA A 159 7.42 5.48 -9.64
CA ALA A 159 7.87 4.29 -10.36
C ALA A 159 9.36 4.37 -10.75
N GLY A 160 9.86 5.56 -11.08
CA GLY A 160 11.28 5.79 -11.40
C GLY A 160 12.22 5.48 -10.24
N LEU A 161 11.75 5.47 -9.00
CA LEU A 161 12.57 5.12 -7.82
C LEU A 161 12.99 3.64 -7.76
N VAL A 162 12.50 2.80 -8.67
CA VAL A 162 12.99 1.42 -8.85
C VAL A 162 14.51 1.41 -9.13
N GLU A 163 15.04 2.42 -9.82
CA GLU A 163 16.48 2.58 -10.03
C GLU A 163 17.26 2.79 -8.73
N TYR A 164 16.59 3.23 -7.66
CA TYR A 164 17.15 3.45 -6.33
C TYR A 164 16.78 2.35 -5.32
N GLY A 165 16.14 1.26 -5.80
CA GLY A 165 15.83 0.10 -4.98
C GLY A 165 14.37 -0.01 -4.51
N LEU A 166 13.45 0.86 -4.99
CA LEU A 166 12.02 0.68 -4.76
C LEU A 166 11.53 -0.61 -5.41
N VAL A 167 10.71 -1.37 -4.71
CA VAL A 167 10.06 -2.57 -5.24
C VAL A 167 8.58 -2.29 -5.49
N ILE A 168 8.08 -2.65 -6.68
CA ILE A 168 6.67 -2.48 -7.03
C ILE A 168 5.99 -3.85 -6.99
N HIS A 169 4.93 -3.97 -6.18
CA HIS A 169 4.09 -5.14 -6.07
C HIS A 169 2.70 -4.82 -6.62
N ASP A 170 2.31 -5.51 -7.70
CA ASP A 170 0.98 -5.36 -8.28
C ASP A 170 -0.07 -6.06 -7.42
N LEU A 171 -1.18 -5.36 -7.13
CA LEU A 171 -2.24 -5.86 -6.26
C LEU A 171 -2.96 -7.10 -6.82
N GLU A 172 -3.06 -7.25 -8.15
CA GLU A 172 -3.64 -8.44 -8.78
C GLU A 172 -2.62 -9.56 -8.96
N GLU A 173 -1.44 -9.26 -9.54
CA GLU A 173 -0.51 -10.28 -10.01
C GLU A 173 0.44 -10.78 -8.93
N ASP A 174 0.96 -9.88 -8.09
CA ASP A 174 1.96 -10.23 -7.09
C ASP A 174 1.32 -10.54 -5.72
N VAL A 175 0.29 -9.77 -5.36
CA VAL A 175 -0.35 -9.83 -4.03
C VAL A 175 -1.55 -10.78 -4.01
N ASP A 176 -2.15 -11.09 -5.17
CA ASP A 176 -3.41 -11.85 -5.30
C ASP A 176 -4.54 -11.27 -4.40
N ALA A 177 -4.61 -9.92 -4.38
CA ALA A 177 -5.49 -9.22 -3.46
C ALA A 177 -6.99 -9.33 -3.81
N PHE A 178 -7.37 -10.02 -4.89
CA PHE A 178 -8.75 -10.09 -5.37
C PHE A 178 -9.28 -11.52 -5.37
N THR A 179 -10.57 -11.68 -5.12
CA THR A 179 -11.24 -13.00 -5.10
C THR A 179 -11.35 -13.60 -6.51
N SER A 180 -11.47 -12.73 -7.52
CA SER A 180 -11.51 -13.08 -8.94
C SER A 180 -10.83 -11.98 -9.75
N PRO A 181 -10.34 -12.28 -10.97
CA PRO A 181 -9.77 -11.26 -11.84
C PRO A 181 -10.72 -10.09 -12.02
N LEU A 182 -10.18 -8.87 -11.99
CA LEU A 182 -10.98 -7.66 -12.18
C LEU A 182 -11.57 -7.61 -13.61
N PRO A 183 -12.81 -7.17 -13.80
CA PRO A 183 -13.49 -7.17 -15.09
C PRO A 183 -13.00 -6.03 -15.99
N ARG A 184 -11.73 -6.10 -16.38
CA ARG A 184 -11.05 -5.11 -17.21
C ARG A 184 -10.16 -5.76 -18.27
N VAL A 185 -9.88 -5.02 -19.32
CA VAL A 185 -8.86 -5.40 -20.31
C VAL A 185 -7.57 -4.68 -19.98
N ARG A 186 -6.48 -5.42 -19.83
CA ARG A 186 -5.14 -4.86 -19.66
C ARG A 186 -4.42 -4.78 -21.01
N ILE A 187 -3.71 -3.69 -21.23
CA ILE A 187 -2.73 -3.59 -22.31
C ILE A 187 -1.45 -4.25 -21.80
N ILE A 188 -1.05 -5.33 -22.47
CA ILE A 188 0.17 -6.06 -22.13
C ILE A 188 1.28 -5.54 -23.04
N PRO A 189 2.38 -4.98 -22.51
CA PRO A 189 3.56 -4.68 -23.30
C PRO A 189 4.08 -5.95 -24.00
N LEU A 190 4.51 -5.81 -25.26
CA LEU A 190 4.91 -6.98 -26.05
C LEU A 190 6.11 -7.73 -25.45
N ASP A 191 6.99 -7.02 -24.80
CA ASP A 191 8.15 -7.56 -24.07
C ASP A 191 7.78 -8.31 -22.77
N GLU A 192 6.60 -8.05 -22.21
CA GLU A 192 6.04 -8.75 -21.05
C GLU A 192 5.05 -9.86 -21.45
N PHE A 193 4.70 -9.98 -22.74
CA PHE A 193 3.71 -10.92 -23.22
C PHE A 193 4.23 -12.37 -23.14
N ASP A 194 3.65 -13.15 -22.23
CA ASP A 194 3.87 -14.59 -22.12
C ASP A 194 2.61 -15.34 -22.62
N PRO A 195 2.68 -15.98 -23.81
CA PRO A 195 1.52 -16.69 -24.38
C PRO A 195 1.05 -17.88 -23.52
N LEU A 196 1.93 -18.45 -22.67
CA LEU A 196 1.55 -19.57 -21.81
C LEU A 196 0.56 -19.19 -20.71
N LYS A 197 0.43 -17.91 -20.40
CA LYS A 197 -0.58 -17.40 -19.44
C LYS A 197 -1.99 -17.36 -20.03
N PHE A 198 -2.16 -17.60 -21.35
CA PHE A 198 -3.44 -17.47 -22.07
C PHE A 198 -3.93 -18.74 -22.74
N ILE A 199 -3.17 -19.85 -22.65
CA ILE A 199 -3.48 -21.13 -23.27
C ILE A 199 -3.44 -22.30 -22.19
#